data_49b82c2543387136f7605bf5ba9174f6
#
_entry.id   49b82c2543387136f7605bf5ba9174f6
#
_cell.length_a   1.000
_cell.length_b   1.000
_cell.length_c   1.000
_cell.angle_alpha   90.00
_cell.angle_beta   90.00
_cell.angle_gamma   90.00
#
_symmetry.space_group_name_H-M   'P 1'
#
loop_
_entity.id
_entity.type
_entity.pdbx_description
1 polymer ?
#
loop_
_entity_poly.entity_id
_entity_poly.type
_entity_poly.pdbx_seq_one_letter_code
_entity_poly.pdbx_strand_id
1 'polypeptide(L)'
;MLDIRKSVPCNTFPCKDINTDGFLTQPVLVDPATVRMVLVSESAPTLAEDDYYAGGNALFASTTLTAFTDAGLQADSIMDLVKMGVYFTPAVKCAKTGYGIETATIHECSHLLEVELNLFSALKVIMLMGDVAIKSLNQVARRNKEARVIPAGSTYKLRGGKFFWRGMSVFPSYLHDGPSFNIEKSNRKMIAEDLDAGMKLAV
;
A
#
# COMPACT_ATOMS: atom_id res chain seq x y z
N MET A 1 -5.90 8.21 -18.50
CA MET A 1 -5.17 8.67 -17.30
C MET A 1 -6.16 9.29 -16.32
N LEU A 2 -6.19 8.81 -15.09
CA LEU A 2 -7.06 9.26 -14.01
C LEU A 2 -6.20 9.82 -12.87
N ASP A 3 -6.59 10.96 -12.32
CA ASP A 3 -6.04 11.44 -11.05
C ASP A 3 -6.74 10.68 -9.91
N ILE A 4 -6.04 9.70 -9.37
CA ILE A 4 -6.58 8.81 -8.33
C ILE A 4 -7.01 9.60 -7.10
N ARG A 5 -6.26 10.64 -6.71
CA ARG A 5 -6.58 11.49 -5.57
C ARG A 5 -7.99 12.11 -5.66
N LYS A 6 -8.39 12.55 -6.84
CA LYS A 6 -9.74 13.11 -7.06
C LYS A 6 -10.84 12.08 -6.96
N SER A 7 -10.51 10.80 -7.11
CA SER A 7 -11.47 9.70 -7.10
C SER A 7 -11.72 9.14 -5.69
N VAL A 8 -10.88 9.50 -4.70
CA VAL A 8 -10.99 9.01 -3.31
C VAL A 8 -11.06 10.18 -2.30
N PRO A 9 -12.07 11.06 -2.39
CA PRO A 9 -12.16 12.22 -1.51
C PRO A 9 -12.55 11.80 -0.09
N CYS A 10 -11.93 12.42 0.92
CA CYS A 10 -12.40 12.42 2.29
C CYS A 10 -12.94 13.82 2.62
N ASN A 11 -14.23 13.93 2.88
CA ASN A 11 -14.89 15.23 3.07
C ASN A 11 -15.10 15.58 4.55
N THR A 12 -15.07 14.60 5.44
CA THR A 12 -15.48 14.77 6.85
C THR A 12 -14.31 14.69 7.83
N PHE A 13 -13.24 13.97 7.50
CA PHE A 13 -12.08 13.73 8.36
C PHE A 13 -12.46 13.41 9.82
N PRO A 14 -13.23 12.32 10.09
CA PRO A 14 -13.74 12.03 11.43
C PRO A 14 -12.66 11.50 12.38
N CYS A 15 -11.48 11.18 11.86
CA CYS A 15 -10.37 10.57 12.59
C CYS A 15 -9.68 11.60 13.51
N LYS A 16 -9.19 11.13 14.68
CA LYS A 16 -8.61 12.01 15.71
C LYS A 16 -7.08 11.87 15.86
N ASP A 17 -6.53 10.78 15.36
CA ASP A 17 -5.14 10.38 15.52
C ASP A 17 -4.31 10.57 14.23
N ILE A 18 -4.78 11.46 13.35
CA ILE A 18 -4.14 11.75 12.06
C ILE A 18 -3.98 13.26 11.85
N ASN A 19 -3.01 13.62 11.01
CA ASN A 19 -2.85 14.96 10.47
C ASN A 19 -3.43 15.01 9.05
N THR A 20 -4.44 15.84 8.85
CA THR A 20 -5.14 15.98 7.55
C THR A 20 -4.33 16.75 6.52
N ASP A 21 -3.33 17.55 6.92
CA ASP A 21 -2.48 18.32 6.00
C ASP A 21 -1.68 17.39 5.05
N GLY A 22 -1.44 16.15 5.48
CA GLY A 22 -0.80 15.12 4.66
C GLY A 22 -1.77 14.28 3.81
N PHE A 23 -3.05 14.64 3.70
CA PHE A 23 -4.04 13.84 2.96
C PHE A 23 -3.74 13.81 1.46
N LEU A 24 -3.30 12.65 0.96
CA LEU A 24 -3.00 12.39 -0.46
C LEU A 24 -2.43 13.62 -1.17
N THR A 25 -1.33 14.14 -0.65
CA THR A 25 -0.78 15.43 -1.05
C THR A 25 -0.30 15.46 -2.49
N GLN A 26 0.18 14.34 -3.00
CA GLN A 26 0.77 14.29 -4.33
C GLN A 26 -0.22 13.77 -5.38
N PRO A 27 -0.46 14.53 -6.46
CA PRO A 27 -1.27 14.07 -7.57
C PRO A 27 -0.52 12.96 -8.32
N VAL A 28 -1.21 11.89 -8.67
CA VAL A 28 -0.69 10.85 -9.54
C VAL A 28 -1.69 10.55 -10.66
N LEU A 29 -1.20 10.63 -11.91
CA LEU A 29 -1.96 10.29 -13.09
C LEU A 29 -1.62 8.85 -13.50
N VAL A 30 -2.59 7.96 -13.38
CA VAL A 30 -2.45 6.54 -13.69
C VAL A 30 -3.53 6.13 -14.70
N ASP A 31 -3.23 5.19 -15.57
CA ASP A 31 -4.25 4.47 -16.32
C ASP A 31 -4.75 3.29 -15.46
N PRO A 32 -5.97 3.34 -14.93
CA PRO A 32 -6.48 2.28 -14.06
C PRO A 32 -6.52 0.90 -14.71
N ALA A 33 -6.62 0.82 -16.05
CA ALA A 33 -6.64 -0.43 -16.79
C ALA A 33 -5.28 -1.11 -16.88
N THR A 34 -4.19 -0.41 -16.56
CA THR A 34 -2.83 -0.97 -16.58
C THR A 34 -2.34 -1.44 -15.23
N VAL A 35 -3.00 -1.05 -14.13
CA VAL A 35 -2.59 -1.42 -12.76
C VAL A 35 -2.94 -2.88 -12.51
N ARG A 36 -1.91 -3.69 -12.26
CA ARG A 36 -2.00 -5.13 -12.01
C ARG A 36 -1.59 -5.52 -10.60
N MET A 37 -0.82 -4.68 -9.94
CA MET A 37 -0.37 -4.87 -8.57
C MET A 37 -0.51 -3.58 -7.76
N VAL A 38 -1.10 -3.67 -6.57
CA VAL A 38 -1.18 -2.56 -5.62
C VAL A 38 -0.41 -2.92 -4.36
N LEU A 39 0.50 -2.06 -3.95
CA LEU A 39 1.16 -2.12 -2.65
C LEU A 39 0.45 -1.15 -1.70
N VAL A 40 -0.03 -1.68 -0.59
CA VAL A 40 -0.77 -0.92 0.42
C VAL A 40 0.11 -0.77 1.66
N SER A 41 0.56 0.45 1.95
CA SER A 41 1.34 0.76 3.15
C SER A 41 0.46 1.17 4.33
N GLU A 42 1.06 1.61 5.42
CA GLU A 42 0.35 1.93 6.67
C GLU A 42 -0.43 3.25 6.57
N SER A 43 0.29 4.36 6.41
CA SER A 43 -0.26 5.72 6.38
C SER A 43 0.52 6.60 5.42
N ALA A 44 -0.07 7.73 5.04
CA ALA A 44 0.68 8.76 4.33
C ALA A 44 1.88 9.24 5.17
N PRO A 45 2.96 9.72 4.54
CA PRO A 45 4.12 10.23 5.25
C PRO A 45 3.77 11.50 6.03
N THR A 46 4.56 11.81 7.07
CA THR A 46 4.39 13.03 7.87
C THR A 46 4.75 14.29 7.06
N LEU A 47 5.75 14.17 6.18
CA LEU A 47 6.19 15.23 5.28
C LEU A 47 5.75 14.90 3.85
N ALA A 48 5.11 15.83 3.17
CA ALA A 48 4.59 15.64 1.82
C ALA A 48 5.70 15.29 0.81
N GLU A 49 6.91 15.80 1.02
CA GLU A 49 8.09 15.51 0.21
C GLU A 49 8.60 14.08 0.33
N ASP A 50 8.15 13.33 1.33
CA ASP A 50 8.51 11.92 1.52
C ASP A 50 7.58 10.93 0.80
N ASP A 51 6.50 11.43 0.17
CA ASP A 51 5.52 10.60 -0.52
C ASP A 51 6.12 9.86 -1.73
N TYR A 52 5.54 8.70 -2.08
CA TYR A 52 5.95 7.91 -3.26
C TYR A 52 6.04 8.74 -4.54
N TYR A 53 5.15 9.69 -4.72
CA TYR A 53 4.99 10.47 -5.95
C TYR A 53 5.52 11.90 -5.86
N ALA A 54 6.18 12.26 -4.76
CA ALA A 54 6.73 13.60 -4.57
C ALA A 54 7.92 13.91 -5.50
N GLY A 55 8.57 12.86 -6.03
CA GLY A 55 9.79 13.02 -6.84
C GLY A 55 11.05 13.27 -6.01
N GLY A 56 12.16 13.59 -6.67
CA GLY A 56 13.44 13.85 -6.00
C GLY A 56 13.92 12.67 -5.14
N ASN A 57 14.36 12.96 -3.92
CA ASN A 57 14.84 11.97 -2.95
C ASN A 57 13.77 11.59 -1.91
N ALA A 58 12.51 11.59 -2.29
CA ALA A 58 11.40 11.21 -1.42
C ALA A 58 11.68 9.87 -0.70
N LEU A 59 11.51 9.84 0.62
CA LEU A 59 11.91 8.70 1.44
C LEU A 59 11.17 7.42 1.07
N PHE A 60 9.85 7.50 0.87
CA PHE A 60 9.03 6.34 0.49
C PHE A 60 9.41 5.83 -0.90
N ALA A 61 9.69 6.74 -1.84
CA ALA A 61 10.14 6.36 -3.16
C ALA A 61 11.50 5.67 -3.14
N SER A 62 12.49 6.25 -2.46
CA SER A 62 13.86 5.73 -2.44
C SER A 62 13.99 4.36 -1.76
N THR A 63 13.29 4.16 -0.64
CA THR A 63 13.28 2.86 0.05
C THR A 63 12.52 1.80 -0.77
N THR A 64 11.43 2.18 -1.43
CA THR A 64 10.68 1.28 -2.33
C THR A 64 11.52 0.86 -3.54
N LEU A 65 12.19 1.80 -4.22
CA LEU A 65 13.09 1.47 -5.34
C LEU A 65 14.20 0.52 -4.91
N THR A 66 14.76 0.72 -3.71
CA THR A 66 15.75 -0.20 -3.15
C THR A 66 15.16 -1.60 -2.92
N ALA A 67 13.92 -1.70 -2.41
CA ALA A 67 13.25 -2.98 -2.21
C ALA A 67 13.00 -3.73 -3.53
N PHE A 68 12.61 -3.01 -4.59
CA PHE A 68 12.45 -3.60 -5.93
C PHE A 68 13.79 -4.02 -6.54
N THR A 69 14.85 -3.23 -6.34
CA THR A 69 16.21 -3.61 -6.76
C THR A 69 16.68 -4.88 -6.05
N ASP A 70 16.45 -5.00 -4.74
CA ASP A 70 16.72 -6.23 -3.97
C ASP A 70 15.95 -7.45 -4.51
N ALA A 71 14.75 -7.24 -5.06
CA ALA A 71 13.94 -8.26 -5.73
C ALA A 71 14.38 -8.56 -7.18
N GLY A 72 15.45 -7.93 -7.67
CA GLY A 72 15.97 -8.12 -9.03
C GLY A 72 15.26 -7.30 -10.11
N LEU A 73 14.44 -6.33 -9.73
CA LEU A 73 13.69 -5.47 -10.64
C LEU A 73 14.35 -4.08 -10.72
N GLN A 74 14.74 -3.66 -11.91
CA GLN A 74 15.37 -2.37 -12.14
C GLN A 74 14.32 -1.31 -12.52
N ALA A 75 14.31 -0.23 -11.77
CA ALA A 75 13.49 0.96 -12.05
C ALA A 75 14.22 2.19 -11.51
N ASP A 76 14.28 3.24 -12.29
CA ASP A 76 14.97 4.48 -11.91
C ASP A 76 14.04 5.43 -11.14
N SER A 77 12.74 5.21 -11.23
CA SER A 77 11.74 6.02 -10.57
C SER A 77 10.48 5.22 -10.19
N ILE A 78 9.70 5.75 -9.25
CA ILE A 78 8.37 5.20 -8.93
C ILE A 78 7.47 5.18 -10.18
N MET A 79 7.59 6.17 -11.06
CA MET A 79 6.81 6.22 -12.29
C MET A 79 7.17 5.12 -13.28
N ASP A 80 8.39 4.57 -13.23
CA ASP A 80 8.73 3.39 -14.03
C ASP A 80 8.04 2.14 -13.49
N LEU A 81 7.96 1.98 -12.17
CA LEU A 81 7.16 0.91 -11.56
C LEU A 81 5.67 1.06 -11.90
N VAL A 82 5.15 2.29 -11.93
CA VAL A 82 3.76 2.57 -12.37
C VAL A 82 3.54 2.14 -13.82
N LYS A 83 4.48 2.44 -14.72
CA LYS A 83 4.43 1.97 -16.14
C LYS A 83 4.46 0.43 -16.23
N MET A 84 5.10 -0.24 -15.28
CA MET A 84 5.10 -1.71 -15.17
C MET A 84 3.81 -2.27 -14.58
N GLY A 85 2.85 -1.42 -14.22
CA GLY A 85 1.55 -1.80 -13.65
C GLY A 85 1.52 -1.90 -12.13
N VAL A 86 2.48 -1.32 -11.43
CA VAL A 86 2.53 -1.28 -9.96
C VAL A 86 2.03 0.07 -9.45
N TYR A 87 1.12 0.06 -8.48
CA TYR A 87 0.59 1.26 -7.85
C TYR A 87 0.81 1.22 -6.34
N PHE A 88 1.10 2.35 -5.74
CA PHE A 88 1.42 2.50 -4.32
C PHE A 88 0.39 3.39 -3.63
N THR A 89 -0.10 2.95 -2.48
CA THR A 89 -1.08 3.72 -1.73
C THR A 89 -1.03 3.39 -0.24
N PRO A 90 -1.22 4.37 0.66
CA PRO A 90 -1.38 4.08 2.09
C PRO A 90 -2.80 3.59 2.39
N ALA A 91 -2.93 2.70 3.37
CA ALA A 91 -4.22 2.25 3.91
C ALA A 91 -4.96 3.41 4.60
N VAL A 92 -4.22 4.24 5.35
CA VAL A 92 -4.72 5.48 5.94
C VAL A 92 -4.18 6.66 5.14
N LYS A 93 -5.08 7.40 4.50
CA LYS A 93 -4.75 8.45 3.51
C LYS A 93 -4.17 9.74 4.12
N CYS A 94 -4.09 9.83 5.42
CA CYS A 94 -3.49 10.93 6.18
C CYS A 94 -2.26 10.46 6.94
N ALA A 95 -1.40 11.39 7.31
CA ALA A 95 -0.27 11.11 8.19
C ALA A 95 -0.75 10.82 9.63
N LYS A 96 -0.15 9.85 10.29
CA LYS A 96 -0.43 9.56 11.70
C LYS A 96 0.26 10.59 12.61
N THR A 97 -0.39 10.93 13.74
CA THR A 97 0.17 11.86 14.72
C THR A 97 0.93 11.16 15.86
N GLY A 98 0.73 9.86 16.03
CA GLY A 98 1.33 9.05 17.07
C GLY A 98 2.05 7.81 16.51
N TYR A 99 2.46 6.93 17.42
CA TYR A 99 3.14 5.68 17.04
C TYR A 99 2.21 4.70 16.30
N GLY A 100 0.98 4.58 16.76
CA GLY A 100 -0.02 3.68 16.17
C GLY A 100 -1.18 4.42 15.53
N ILE A 101 -2.09 3.67 14.91
CA ILE A 101 -3.31 4.18 14.30
C ILE A 101 -4.50 3.47 14.96
N GLU A 102 -5.50 4.25 15.36
CA GLU A 102 -6.71 3.73 15.99
C GLU A 102 -7.52 2.86 15.03
N THR A 103 -8.16 1.82 15.57
CA THR A 103 -9.01 0.93 14.76
C THR A 103 -10.16 1.68 14.09
N ALA A 104 -10.68 2.73 14.73
CA ALA A 104 -11.72 3.59 14.16
C ALA A 104 -11.22 4.30 12.89
N THR A 105 -10.01 4.86 12.91
CA THR A 105 -9.38 5.51 11.76
C THR A 105 -9.13 4.52 10.62
N ILE A 106 -8.63 3.32 10.93
CA ILE A 106 -8.45 2.25 9.94
C ILE A 106 -9.81 1.89 9.31
N HIS A 107 -10.85 1.75 10.12
CA HIS A 107 -12.20 1.45 9.64
C HIS A 107 -12.69 2.53 8.67
N GLU A 108 -12.62 3.80 9.05
CA GLU A 108 -13.07 4.92 8.21
C GLU A 108 -12.26 5.00 6.90
N CYS A 109 -10.94 4.98 6.96
CA CYS A 109 -10.10 5.03 5.76
C CYS A 109 -10.25 3.78 4.86
N SER A 110 -10.67 2.64 5.40
CA SER A 110 -10.90 1.44 4.59
C SER A 110 -11.99 1.62 3.52
N HIS A 111 -12.90 2.58 3.69
CA HIS A 111 -13.88 2.95 2.66
C HIS A 111 -13.19 3.56 1.43
N LEU A 112 -12.22 4.44 1.67
CA LEU A 112 -11.43 5.08 0.60
C LEU A 112 -10.55 4.04 -0.11
N LEU A 113 -9.92 3.14 0.64
CA LEU A 113 -9.12 2.06 0.07
C LEU A 113 -9.97 1.16 -0.83
N GLU A 114 -11.21 0.82 -0.43
CA GLU A 114 -12.11 0.02 -1.27
C GLU A 114 -12.48 0.73 -2.56
N VAL A 115 -12.83 2.02 -2.49
CA VAL A 115 -13.11 2.83 -3.69
C VAL A 115 -11.92 2.82 -4.63
N GLU A 116 -10.72 3.01 -4.11
CA GLU A 116 -9.47 3.05 -4.88
C GLU A 116 -9.16 1.71 -5.55
N LEU A 117 -9.21 0.59 -4.82
CA LEU A 117 -8.98 -0.74 -5.37
C LEU A 117 -9.98 -1.10 -6.47
N ASN A 118 -11.22 -0.65 -6.35
CA ASN A 118 -12.26 -0.89 -7.36
C ASN A 118 -12.06 -0.10 -8.67
N LEU A 119 -11.16 0.89 -8.71
CA LEU A 119 -10.80 1.59 -9.95
C LEU A 119 -9.98 0.70 -10.90
N PHE A 120 -9.26 -0.29 -10.38
CA PHE A 120 -8.27 -1.06 -11.13
C PHE A 120 -8.85 -2.36 -11.72
N SER A 121 -9.37 -2.29 -12.94
CA SER A 121 -10.03 -3.44 -13.59
C SER A 121 -9.10 -4.61 -13.94
N ALA A 122 -7.78 -4.35 -14.04
CA ALA A 122 -6.76 -5.36 -14.35
C ALA A 122 -6.01 -5.87 -13.10
N LEU A 123 -6.44 -5.48 -11.88
CA LEU A 123 -5.75 -5.82 -10.63
C LEU A 123 -5.75 -7.33 -10.39
N LYS A 124 -4.55 -7.89 -10.18
CA LYS A 124 -4.31 -9.31 -9.91
C LYS A 124 -3.70 -9.55 -8.53
N VAL A 125 -2.93 -8.58 -8.03
CA VAL A 125 -2.14 -8.73 -6.81
C VAL A 125 -2.33 -7.54 -5.88
N ILE A 126 -2.56 -7.81 -4.60
CA ILE A 126 -2.55 -6.82 -3.52
C ILE A 126 -1.49 -7.23 -2.50
N MET A 127 -0.48 -6.40 -2.30
CA MET A 127 0.52 -6.59 -1.25
C MET A 127 0.19 -5.67 -0.07
N LEU A 128 0.03 -6.27 1.10
CA LEU A 128 -0.33 -5.59 2.35
C LEU A 128 0.91 -5.43 3.23
N MET A 129 1.43 -4.23 3.30
CA MET A 129 2.67 -3.93 4.01
C MET A 129 2.37 -3.58 5.48
N GLY A 130 2.43 -4.60 6.33
CA GLY A 130 2.23 -4.45 7.76
C GLY A 130 0.79 -4.60 8.24
N ASP A 131 0.61 -4.45 9.54
CA ASP A 131 -0.63 -4.77 10.25
C ASP A 131 -1.80 -3.84 9.90
N VAL A 132 -1.53 -2.55 9.70
CA VAL A 132 -2.57 -1.56 9.37
C VAL A 132 -3.18 -1.86 7.99
N ALA A 133 -2.37 -2.17 6.99
CA ALA A 133 -2.84 -2.55 5.67
C ALA A 133 -3.67 -3.85 5.71
N ILE A 134 -3.21 -4.85 6.47
CA ILE A 134 -3.95 -6.11 6.69
C ILE A 134 -5.30 -5.84 7.36
N LYS A 135 -5.34 -5.03 8.42
CA LYS A 135 -6.57 -4.64 9.10
C LYS A 135 -7.51 -3.91 8.15
N SER A 136 -6.99 -2.99 7.34
CA SER A 136 -7.78 -2.19 6.41
C SER A 136 -8.51 -3.07 5.38
N LEU A 137 -7.81 -4.00 4.72
CA LEU A 137 -8.45 -4.92 3.76
C LEU A 137 -9.45 -5.87 4.46
N ASN A 138 -9.13 -6.34 5.66
CA ASN A 138 -10.07 -7.14 6.46
C ASN A 138 -11.34 -6.36 6.87
N GLN A 139 -11.26 -5.03 7.08
CA GLN A 139 -12.42 -4.19 7.33
C GLN A 139 -13.28 -4.04 6.05
N VAL A 140 -12.64 -3.91 4.89
CA VAL A 140 -13.35 -3.94 3.59
C VAL A 140 -14.13 -5.24 3.44
N ALA A 141 -13.49 -6.39 3.61
CA ALA A 141 -14.13 -7.70 3.51
C ALA A 141 -15.29 -7.85 4.50
N ARG A 142 -15.06 -7.49 5.78
CA ARG A 142 -16.09 -7.54 6.83
C ARG A 142 -17.32 -6.71 6.48
N ARG A 143 -17.14 -5.48 6.01
CA ARG A 143 -18.22 -4.58 5.61
C ARG A 143 -19.07 -5.17 4.49
N ASN A 144 -18.44 -5.86 3.55
CA ASN A 144 -19.11 -6.53 2.43
C ASN A 144 -19.63 -7.93 2.78
N LYS A 145 -19.58 -8.35 4.05
CA LYS A 145 -20.00 -9.69 4.51
C LYS A 145 -19.21 -10.83 3.86
N GLU A 146 -17.98 -10.52 3.42
CA GLU A 146 -17.02 -11.48 2.87
C GLU A 146 -16.21 -12.12 4.00
N ALA A 147 -15.62 -13.29 3.73
CA ALA A 147 -14.71 -13.94 4.67
C ALA A 147 -13.49 -13.07 4.96
N ARG A 148 -12.93 -13.20 6.17
CA ARG A 148 -11.69 -12.55 6.54
C ARG A 148 -10.57 -12.97 5.58
N VAL A 149 -9.88 -12.00 4.96
CA VAL A 149 -8.87 -12.24 3.93
C VAL A 149 -7.57 -12.80 4.55
N ILE A 150 -7.02 -12.07 5.51
CA ILE A 150 -5.80 -12.47 6.22
C ILE A 150 -6.15 -12.83 7.66
N PRO A 151 -5.86 -14.07 8.13
CA PRO A 151 -6.13 -14.49 9.50
C PRO A 151 -5.29 -13.69 10.51
N ALA A 152 -5.59 -13.87 11.80
CA ALA A 152 -4.76 -13.29 12.87
C ALA A 152 -3.41 -14.02 12.93
N GLY A 153 -2.34 -13.26 13.06
CA GLY A 153 -0.98 -13.80 13.16
C GLY A 153 0.06 -12.73 12.87
N SER A 154 1.32 -13.01 13.19
CA SER A 154 2.43 -12.14 12.81
C SER A 154 2.71 -12.25 11.31
N THR A 155 3.17 -11.18 10.69
CA THR A 155 3.56 -11.16 9.27
C THR A 155 4.53 -12.30 8.94
N TYR A 156 5.50 -12.57 9.82
CA TYR A 156 6.46 -13.68 9.66
C TYR A 156 5.77 -15.04 9.44
N LYS A 157 4.69 -15.34 10.17
CA LYS A 157 3.95 -16.60 10.06
C LYS A 157 2.99 -16.65 8.89
N LEU A 158 2.53 -15.48 8.45
CA LEU A 158 1.50 -15.36 7.40
C LEU A 158 2.10 -15.21 6.01
N ARG A 159 3.30 -14.60 5.89
CA ARG A 159 3.95 -14.47 4.59
C ARG A 159 4.21 -15.84 3.96
N GLY A 160 4.12 -15.93 2.65
CA GLY A 160 4.18 -17.19 1.91
C GLY A 160 2.90 -18.02 1.94
N GLY A 161 1.89 -17.63 2.71
CA GLY A 161 0.54 -18.21 2.67
C GLY A 161 -0.19 -17.83 1.37
N LYS A 162 -1.17 -18.64 1.00
CA LYS A 162 -2.03 -18.40 -0.18
C LYS A 162 -3.33 -17.75 0.29
N PHE A 163 -3.46 -16.46 0.07
CA PHE A 163 -4.66 -15.69 0.39
C PHE A 163 -5.24 -15.05 -0.87
N PHE A 164 -6.56 -14.96 -0.91
CA PHE A 164 -7.26 -14.41 -2.06
C PHE A 164 -8.39 -13.47 -1.58
N TRP A 165 -8.63 -12.44 -2.34
CA TRP A 165 -9.77 -11.56 -2.19
C TRP A 165 -10.34 -11.19 -3.56
N ARG A 166 -11.60 -11.51 -3.81
CA ARG A 166 -12.29 -11.25 -5.10
C ARG A 166 -11.49 -11.74 -6.32
N GLY A 167 -10.84 -12.89 -6.21
CA GLY A 167 -10.01 -13.48 -7.28
C GLY A 167 -8.58 -12.94 -7.38
N MET A 168 -8.24 -11.89 -6.65
CA MET A 168 -6.87 -11.34 -6.57
C MET A 168 -6.05 -12.09 -5.53
N SER A 169 -4.76 -12.32 -5.82
CA SER A 169 -3.79 -12.84 -4.84
C SER A 169 -3.43 -11.76 -3.83
N VAL A 170 -3.44 -12.11 -2.54
CA VAL A 170 -3.12 -11.18 -1.45
C VAL A 170 -1.89 -11.63 -0.69
N PHE A 171 -0.89 -10.74 -0.61
CA PHE A 171 0.40 -11.00 0.05
C PHE A 171 0.52 -10.16 1.31
N PRO A 172 0.48 -10.75 2.52
CA PRO A 172 0.96 -10.08 3.71
C PRO A 172 2.49 -9.99 3.67
N SER A 173 3.02 -8.77 3.79
CA SER A 173 4.46 -8.50 3.75
C SER A 173 4.85 -7.47 4.80
N TYR A 174 6.16 -7.19 4.92
CA TYR A 174 6.67 -6.15 5.80
C TYR A 174 6.61 -4.78 5.16
N LEU A 175 6.54 -3.76 6.01
CA LEU A 175 6.64 -2.37 5.58
C LEU A 175 8.06 -2.09 5.05
N HIS A 176 8.15 -1.45 3.88
CA HIS A 176 9.43 -1.07 3.27
C HIS A 176 9.49 0.41 2.87
N ASP A 177 8.45 1.17 3.13
CA ASP A 177 8.47 2.61 3.01
C ASP A 177 8.89 3.25 4.35
N GLY A 178 9.93 4.06 4.30
CA GLY A 178 10.40 4.79 5.45
C GLY A 178 11.65 4.23 6.14
N PRO A 179 12.08 4.83 7.27
CA PRO A 179 13.40 4.61 7.84
C PRO A 179 13.62 3.20 8.40
N SER A 180 12.57 2.51 8.84
CA SER A 180 12.66 1.14 9.39
C SER A 180 13.20 0.12 8.38
N PHE A 181 12.97 0.32 7.09
CA PHE A 181 13.49 -0.52 6.03
C PHE A 181 15.02 -0.64 6.04
N ASN A 182 15.72 0.45 6.34
CA ASN A 182 17.19 0.48 6.38
C ASN A 182 17.76 -0.16 7.65
N ILE A 183 16.97 -0.27 8.71
CA ILE A 183 17.40 -0.79 10.03
C ILE A 183 17.27 -2.32 10.07
N GLU A 184 16.18 -2.87 9.55
CA GLU A 184 15.83 -4.28 9.68
C GLU A 184 16.28 -5.11 8.48
N LYS A 185 17.60 -5.33 8.34
CA LYS A 185 18.19 -6.07 7.20
C LYS A 185 17.61 -7.46 6.98
N SER A 186 17.18 -8.17 8.04
CA SER A 186 16.55 -9.49 7.92
C SER A 186 15.22 -9.44 7.17
N ASN A 187 14.48 -8.34 7.30
CA ASN A 187 13.20 -8.17 6.62
C ASN A 187 13.38 -7.86 5.13
N ARG A 188 14.50 -7.21 4.73
CA ARG A 188 14.77 -6.88 3.32
C ARG A 188 14.74 -8.08 2.40
N LYS A 189 15.39 -9.20 2.80
CA LYS A 189 15.36 -10.43 2.01
C LYS A 189 13.93 -10.96 1.87
N MET A 190 13.16 -10.95 2.94
CA MET A 190 11.77 -11.42 2.93
C MET A 190 10.87 -10.52 2.08
N ILE A 191 11.06 -9.21 2.12
CA ILE A 191 10.38 -8.25 1.26
C ILE A 191 10.71 -8.51 -0.21
N ALA A 192 11.98 -8.71 -0.55
CA ALA A 192 12.41 -9.01 -1.91
C ALA A 192 11.78 -10.30 -2.46
N GLU A 193 11.71 -11.35 -1.64
CA GLU A 193 11.02 -12.60 -1.99
C GLU A 193 9.52 -12.39 -2.25
N ASP A 194 8.84 -11.59 -1.41
CA ASP A 194 7.42 -11.30 -1.55
C ASP A 194 7.15 -10.46 -2.81
N LEU A 195 8.00 -9.45 -3.09
CA LEU A 195 7.91 -8.60 -4.28
C LEU A 195 8.11 -9.42 -5.56
N ASP A 196 9.15 -10.26 -5.63
CA ASP A 196 9.41 -11.13 -6.77
C ASP A 196 8.21 -12.07 -7.03
N ALA A 197 7.68 -12.70 -5.98
CA ALA A 197 6.51 -13.56 -6.09
C ALA A 197 5.26 -12.80 -6.57
N GLY A 198 5.00 -11.60 -6.05
CA GLY A 198 3.89 -10.76 -6.46
C GLY A 198 4.00 -10.29 -7.91
N MET A 199 5.19 -9.85 -8.33
CA MET A 199 5.43 -9.39 -9.69
C MET A 199 5.25 -10.51 -10.72
N LYS A 200 5.69 -11.74 -10.43
CA LYS A 200 5.47 -12.89 -11.30
C LYS A 200 3.99 -13.21 -11.56
N LEU A 201 3.10 -12.87 -10.63
CA LEU A 201 1.66 -13.05 -10.80
C LEU A 201 0.99 -11.83 -11.47
N ALA A 202 1.59 -10.66 -11.36
CA ALA A 202 1.07 -9.43 -11.93
C ALA A 202 1.27 -9.33 -13.46
N VAL A 203 2.31 -9.97 -13.96
CA VAL A 203 2.67 -9.93 -15.41
C VAL A 203 1.67 -10.64 -16.34
#